data_5c16fc65b87ffac6ecab17b2e631009f
#
_entry.id   5c16fc65b87ffac6ecab17b2e631009f
#
_cell.length_a   1.000
_cell.length_b   1.000
_cell.length_c   1.000
_cell.angle_alpha   90.00
_cell.angle_beta   90.00
_cell.angle_gamma   90.00
#
_symmetry.space_group_name_H-M   'P 1'
#
loop_
_entity.id
_entity.type
_entity.pdbx_description
1 polymer ?
#
loop_
_entity_poly.entity_id
_entity_poly.type
_entity_poly.pdbx_seq_one_letter_code
_entity_poly.pdbx_strand_id
1 'polypeptide(L)'
;NHDMLWMGAAAGNLGSMTNVVRMCLRYGNLATLEDGYGINLLPLATFAMETYADDPCELFVPKITAGDTMYDAKTVRLIAQMNKAISVVQYKVEGEIIRRRPEFGMDDRMLLHRINLEKGTIHLNGKDYELKDKYWPTLDPKDPYRLSIEEEDMLRRIQRSFEGSEKLRKHMLCLFRHGSMYKVCNSNLLFHASVPMN
;
A
#
# COMPACT_ATOMS: atom_id res chain seq x y z
N ASN A 1 -14.52 -6.12 -4.67
CA ASN A 1 -13.41 -6.43 -3.77
C ASN A 1 -12.34 -5.32 -3.77
N HIS A 2 -11.76 -5.03 -4.92
CA HIS A 2 -10.76 -3.96 -5.05
C HIS A 2 -11.36 -2.55 -4.88
N ASP A 3 -12.61 -2.36 -5.24
CA ASP A 3 -13.32 -1.07 -5.13
C ASP A 3 -13.43 -0.61 -3.67
N MET A 4 -13.54 -1.54 -2.72
CA MET A 4 -13.57 -1.22 -1.29
C MET A 4 -12.30 -0.49 -0.82
N LEU A 5 -11.12 -0.83 -1.38
CA LEU A 5 -9.88 -0.12 -1.09
C LEU A 5 -9.91 1.33 -1.60
N TRP A 6 -10.45 1.56 -2.80
CA TRP A 6 -10.62 2.91 -3.34
C TRP A 6 -11.63 3.73 -2.54
N MET A 7 -12.72 3.11 -2.08
CA MET A 7 -13.70 3.76 -1.19
C MET A 7 -13.06 4.17 0.14
N GLY A 8 -12.28 3.27 0.75
CA GLY A 8 -11.53 3.56 1.97
C GLY A 8 -10.50 4.67 1.76
N ALA A 9 -9.74 4.64 0.68
CA ALA A 9 -8.75 5.65 0.34
C ALA A 9 -9.40 7.04 0.13
N ALA A 10 -10.51 7.10 -0.59
CA ALA A 10 -11.28 8.34 -0.80
C ALA A 10 -11.87 8.90 0.51
N ALA A 11 -12.10 8.04 1.51
CA ALA A 11 -12.55 8.42 2.85
C ALA A 11 -11.39 8.72 3.81
N GLY A 12 -10.14 8.75 3.33
CA GLY A 12 -8.96 9.07 4.13
C GLY A 12 -8.43 7.91 4.98
N ASN A 13 -8.87 6.67 4.76
CA ASN A 13 -8.31 5.51 5.46
C ASN A 13 -6.89 5.21 4.98
N LEU A 14 -5.91 5.32 5.89
CA LEU A 14 -4.48 5.19 5.57
C LEU A 14 -4.11 3.78 5.07
N GLY A 15 -4.68 2.73 5.65
CA GLY A 15 -4.42 1.35 5.21
C GLY A 15 -4.90 1.11 3.77
N SER A 16 -6.10 1.58 3.44
CA SER A 16 -6.65 1.50 2.09
C SER A 16 -5.84 2.35 1.11
N MET A 17 -5.50 3.58 1.49
CA MET A 17 -4.73 4.52 0.67
C MET A 17 -3.34 3.97 0.34
N THR A 18 -2.58 3.50 1.34
CA THR A 18 -1.25 2.93 1.12
C THR A 18 -1.30 1.70 0.22
N ASN A 19 -2.34 0.88 0.37
CA ASN A 19 -2.54 -0.29 -0.49
C ASN A 19 -2.83 0.10 -1.94
N VAL A 20 -3.74 1.05 -2.18
CA VAL A 20 -4.06 1.56 -3.52
C VAL A 20 -2.80 2.11 -4.20
N VAL A 21 -2.05 2.98 -3.51
CA VAL A 21 -0.81 3.56 -4.06
C VAL A 21 0.22 2.47 -4.39
N ARG A 22 0.44 1.53 -3.45
CA ARG A 22 1.36 0.41 -3.67
C ARG A 22 0.97 -0.46 -4.86
N MET A 23 -0.31 -0.75 -5.03
CA MET A 23 -0.79 -1.55 -6.16
C MET A 23 -0.60 -0.82 -7.48
N CYS A 24 -0.90 0.48 -7.55
CA CYS A 24 -0.66 1.27 -8.75
C CYS A 24 0.83 1.33 -9.13
N LEU A 25 1.73 1.51 -8.15
CA LEU A 25 3.17 1.48 -8.38
C LEU A 25 3.65 0.11 -8.85
N ARG A 26 3.16 -0.97 -8.22
CA ARG A 26 3.57 -2.34 -8.56
C ARG A 26 3.23 -2.72 -10.00
N TYR A 27 2.14 -2.21 -10.53
CA TYR A 27 1.66 -2.54 -11.88
C TYR A 27 1.82 -1.40 -12.89
N GLY A 28 2.56 -0.34 -12.53
CA GLY A 28 2.84 0.78 -13.45
C GLY A 28 1.64 1.66 -13.77
N ASN A 29 0.59 1.64 -12.95
CA ASN A 29 -0.67 2.37 -13.17
C ASN A 29 -0.67 3.78 -12.54
N LEU A 30 0.44 4.50 -12.60
CA LEU A 30 0.55 5.85 -12.02
C LEU A 30 -0.41 6.85 -12.66
N ALA A 31 -0.62 6.77 -13.97
CA ALA A 31 -1.54 7.61 -14.69
C ALA A 31 -2.98 7.55 -14.13
N THR A 32 -3.39 6.41 -13.56
CA THR A 32 -4.69 6.32 -12.90
C THR A 32 -4.77 7.23 -11.67
N LEU A 33 -3.70 7.33 -10.89
CA LEU A 33 -3.64 8.19 -9.71
C LEU A 33 -3.50 9.67 -10.11
N GLU A 34 -2.51 9.99 -10.92
CA GLU A 34 -2.10 11.36 -11.25
C GLU A 34 -3.06 11.99 -12.27
N ASP A 35 -3.13 11.43 -13.48
CA ASP A 35 -3.97 11.98 -14.56
C ASP A 35 -5.45 11.65 -14.34
N GLY A 36 -5.72 10.45 -13.84
CA GLY A 36 -7.08 9.96 -13.61
C GLY A 36 -7.80 10.70 -12.50
N TYR A 37 -7.18 10.85 -11.35
CA TYR A 37 -7.80 11.37 -10.13
C TYR A 37 -7.13 12.62 -9.54
N GLY A 38 -6.01 13.07 -10.12
CA GLY A 38 -5.26 14.25 -9.65
C GLY A 38 -4.56 14.02 -8.31
N ILE A 39 -4.22 12.77 -7.98
CA ILE A 39 -3.51 12.44 -6.74
C ILE A 39 -2.05 12.84 -6.88
N ASN A 40 -1.59 13.72 -6.00
CA ASN A 40 -0.22 14.19 -6.01
C ASN A 40 0.73 13.19 -5.32
N LEU A 41 1.58 12.52 -6.10
CA LEU A 41 2.58 11.57 -5.61
C LEU A 41 3.95 12.19 -5.35
N LEU A 42 4.15 13.49 -5.62
CA LEU A 42 5.42 14.17 -5.38
C LEU A 42 5.95 14.02 -3.95
N PRO A 43 5.12 14.07 -2.88
CA PRO A 43 5.61 13.83 -1.53
C PRO A 43 6.24 12.45 -1.35
N LEU A 44 5.65 11.41 -1.96
CA LEU A 44 6.20 10.05 -1.93
C LEU A 44 7.47 9.94 -2.77
N ALA A 45 7.51 10.56 -3.95
CA ALA A 45 8.69 10.55 -4.81
C ALA A 45 9.89 11.21 -4.12
N THR A 46 9.69 12.37 -3.49
CA THR A 46 10.75 13.08 -2.75
C THR A 46 11.25 12.24 -1.59
N PHE A 47 10.33 11.75 -0.73
CA PHE A 47 10.69 10.90 0.40
C PHE A 47 11.45 9.64 -0.03
N ALA A 48 11.00 8.98 -1.11
CA ALA A 48 11.62 7.77 -1.61
C ALA A 48 13.03 8.01 -2.16
N MET A 49 13.24 9.09 -2.91
CA MET A 49 14.56 9.46 -3.44
C MET A 49 15.56 9.79 -2.32
N GLU A 50 15.12 10.46 -1.27
CA GLU A 50 15.97 10.81 -0.13
C GLU A 50 16.31 9.59 0.73
N THR A 51 15.31 8.77 1.03
CA THR A 51 15.43 7.65 1.96
C THR A 51 16.10 6.41 1.34
N TYR A 52 15.86 6.17 0.05
CA TYR A 52 16.33 4.98 -0.68
C TYR A 52 17.29 5.33 -1.83
N ALA A 53 18.04 6.42 -1.71
CA ALA A 53 18.97 6.90 -2.74
C ALA A 53 19.98 5.82 -3.19
N ASP A 54 20.57 5.11 -2.23
CA ASP A 54 21.62 4.11 -2.46
C ASP A 54 21.08 2.67 -2.58
N ASP A 55 19.76 2.50 -2.48
CA ASP A 55 19.11 1.18 -2.57
C ASP A 55 18.67 0.92 -4.03
N PRO A 56 19.06 -0.21 -4.63
CA PRO A 56 18.59 -0.59 -5.96
C PRO A 56 17.09 -0.94 -6.00
N CYS A 57 16.47 -1.24 -4.88
CA CYS A 57 15.06 -1.60 -4.74
C CYS A 57 14.59 -2.70 -5.71
N GLU A 58 15.44 -3.69 -6.01
CA GLU A 58 15.22 -4.70 -7.07
C GLU A 58 13.93 -5.51 -6.88
N LEU A 59 13.57 -5.82 -5.63
CA LEU A 59 12.36 -6.59 -5.31
C LEU A 59 11.06 -5.79 -5.54
N PHE A 60 11.18 -4.48 -5.69
CA PHE A 60 10.08 -3.53 -5.82
C PHE A 60 9.92 -2.96 -7.23
N VAL A 61 10.72 -3.43 -8.17
CA VAL A 61 10.59 -3.07 -9.59
C VAL A 61 9.17 -3.36 -10.08
N PRO A 62 8.54 -2.42 -10.81
CA PRO A 62 7.17 -2.59 -11.26
C PRO A 62 7.03 -3.77 -12.23
N LYS A 63 5.93 -4.51 -12.12
CA LYS A 63 5.55 -5.57 -13.05
C LYS A 63 4.80 -4.93 -14.22
N ILE A 64 5.52 -4.53 -15.23
CA ILE A 64 4.97 -3.92 -16.45
C ILE A 64 4.86 -5.01 -17.52
N THR A 65 3.69 -5.12 -18.17
CA THR A 65 3.46 -6.07 -19.25
C THR A 65 3.95 -5.49 -20.58
N ALA A 66 4.48 -6.33 -21.46
CA ALA A 66 4.89 -5.90 -22.79
C ALA A 66 3.69 -5.30 -23.54
N GLY A 67 3.78 -4.01 -23.89
CA GLY A 67 2.68 -3.23 -24.49
C GLY A 67 2.14 -2.10 -23.62
N ASP A 68 2.48 -2.08 -22.34
CA ASP A 68 2.18 -0.96 -21.44
C ASP A 68 3.17 0.22 -21.64
N THR A 69 2.91 1.33 -20.96
CA THR A 69 3.73 2.55 -21.03
C THR A 69 5.21 2.22 -20.84
N MET A 70 6.03 2.53 -21.84
CA MET A 70 7.49 2.36 -21.75
C MET A 70 8.05 3.44 -20.83
N TYR A 71 8.38 3.07 -19.59
CA TYR A 71 9.16 3.92 -18.70
C TYR A 71 10.66 3.78 -18.98
N ASP A 72 11.39 4.88 -18.92
CA ASP A 72 12.85 4.85 -18.95
C ASP A 72 13.43 4.25 -17.65
N ALA A 73 14.71 3.89 -17.67
CA ALA A 73 15.36 3.25 -16.52
C ALA A 73 15.35 4.11 -15.24
N LYS A 74 15.37 5.44 -15.37
CA LYS A 74 15.34 6.37 -14.23
C LYS A 74 13.95 6.35 -13.59
N THR A 75 12.93 6.40 -14.42
CA THR A 75 11.51 6.32 -13.97
C THR A 75 11.23 4.96 -13.32
N VAL A 76 11.69 3.85 -13.90
CA VAL A 76 11.56 2.51 -13.30
C VAL A 76 12.22 2.46 -11.93
N ARG A 77 13.43 3.01 -11.79
CA ARG A 77 14.12 3.09 -10.50
C ARG A 77 13.34 3.91 -9.48
N LEU A 78 12.85 5.09 -9.87
CA LEU A 78 12.02 5.92 -8.98
C LEU A 78 10.74 5.20 -8.55
N ILE A 79 10.04 4.53 -9.47
CA ILE A 79 8.85 3.74 -9.14
C ILE A 79 9.20 2.62 -8.15
N ALA A 80 10.34 1.95 -8.31
CA ALA A 80 10.79 0.92 -7.39
C ALA A 80 11.07 1.47 -5.99
N GLN A 81 11.74 2.62 -5.88
CA GLN A 81 11.97 3.32 -4.61
C GLN A 81 10.65 3.74 -3.95
N MET A 82 9.73 4.34 -4.70
CA MET A 82 8.40 4.71 -4.21
C MET A 82 7.60 3.49 -3.76
N ASN A 83 7.67 2.39 -4.49
CA ASN A 83 6.99 1.13 -4.16
C ASN A 83 7.55 0.53 -2.86
N LYS A 84 8.87 0.54 -2.67
CA LYS A 84 9.49 0.14 -1.40
C LYS A 84 9.04 1.04 -0.26
N ALA A 85 9.16 2.35 -0.42
CA ALA A 85 8.78 3.33 0.58
C ALA A 85 7.33 3.13 1.06
N ILE A 86 6.37 3.10 0.14
CA ILE A 86 4.96 2.93 0.50
C ILE A 86 4.66 1.54 1.06
N SER A 87 5.41 0.50 0.67
CA SER A 87 5.25 -0.86 1.23
C SER A 87 5.66 -0.91 2.68
N VAL A 88 6.79 -0.32 3.05
CA VAL A 88 7.25 -0.24 4.44
C VAL A 88 6.26 0.53 5.29
N VAL A 89 5.82 1.68 4.80
CA VAL A 89 4.81 2.52 5.47
C VAL A 89 3.47 1.77 5.61
N GLN A 90 3.04 1.03 4.59
CA GLN A 90 1.84 0.21 4.67
C GLN A 90 1.94 -0.83 5.80
N TYR A 91 3.06 -1.54 5.94
CA TYR A 91 3.24 -2.51 7.03
C TYR A 91 3.16 -1.86 8.41
N LYS A 92 3.69 -0.65 8.58
CA LYS A 92 3.57 0.11 9.82
C LYS A 92 2.13 0.49 10.11
N VAL A 93 1.43 1.08 9.13
CA VAL A 93 0.02 1.49 9.25
C VAL A 93 -0.89 0.29 9.53
N GLU A 94 -0.71 -0.81 8.81
CA GLU A 94 -1.50 -2.04 9.04
C GLU A 94 -1.25 -2.62 10.43
N GLY A 95 0.00 -2.64 10.89
CA GLY A 95 0.33 -3.10 12.24
C GLY A 95 -0.32 -2.25 13.33
N GLU A 96 -0.36 -0.93 13.16
CA GLU A 96 -1.07 -0.04 14.09
C GLU A 96 -2.59 -0.23 14.06
N ILE A 97 -3.17 -0.54 12.90
CA ILE A 97 -4.59 -0.89 12.79
C ILE A 97 -4.87 -2.21 13.54
N ILE A 98 -4.06 -3.24 13.33
CA ILE A 98 -4.20 -4.54 13.99
C ILE A 98 -4.08 -4.39 15.52
N ARG A 99 -3.09 -3.65 16.02
CA ARG A 99 -2.92 -3.37 17.45
C ARG A 99 -4.15 -2.71 18.09
N ARG A 100 -4.81 -1.80 17.35
CA ARG A 100 -6.02 -1.11 17.84
C ARG A 100 -7.29 -1.94 17.71
N ARG A 101 -7.26 -3.03 16.95
CA ARG A 101 -8.42 -3.85 16.62
C ARG A 101 -8.10 -5.35 16.81
N PRO A 102 -7.80 -5.77 18.05
CA PRO A 102 -7.42 -7.16 18.36
C PRO A 102 -8.52 -8.16 17.98
N GLU A 103 -9.78 -7.71 17.94
CA GLU A 103 -10.92 -8.53 17.51
C GLU A 103 -10.81 -9.02 16.05
N PHE A 104 -9.93 -8.44 15.23
CA PHE A 104 -9.69 -8.93 13.87
C PHE A 104 -8.90 -10.24 13.82
N GLY A 105 -8.20 -10.61 14.90
CA GLY A 105 -7.43 -11.86 14.99
C GLY A 105 -6.33 -11.93 13.90
N MET A 106 -5.68 -10.81 13.58
CA MET A 106 -4.73 -10.71 12.46
C MET A 106 -3.27 -10.54 12.91
N ASP A 107 -2.93 -10.92 14.14
CA ASP A 107 -1.58 -10.75 14.70
C ASP A 107 -0.49 -11.51 13.92
N ASP A 108 -0.87 -12.58 13.23
CA ASP A 108 0.02 -13.35 12.34
C ASP A 108 0.55 -12.53 11.16
N ARG A 109 -0.14 -11.46 10.77
CA ARG A 109 0.27 -10.51 9.72
C ARG A 109 1.26 -9.44 10.20
N MET A 110 1.46 -9.33 11.48
CA MET A 110 2.41 -8.39 12.07
C MET A 110 3.82 -9.00 12.00
N LEU A 111 4.62 -8.58 11.03
CA LEU A 111 5.91 -9.20 10.75
C LEU A 111 7.12 -8.31 11.08
N LEU A 112 6.96 -6.99 11.17
CA LEU A 112 8.09 -6.07 11.32
C LEU A 112 8.86 -6.29 12.63
N HIS A 113 8.19 -6.61 13.73
CA HIS A 113 8.83 -6.90 15.02
C HIS A 113 9.61 -8.23 15.06
N ARG A 114 9.45 -9.07 14.02
CA ARG A 114 10.15 -10.35 13.87
C ARG A 114 11.43 -10.22 13.06
N ILE A 115 11.73 -9.03 12.55
CA ILE A 115 12.94 -8.74 11.77
C ILE A 115 14.09 -8.44 12.73
N ASN A 116 15.22 -9.13 12.51
CA ASN A 116 16.50 -8.81 13.13
C ASN A 116 17.34 -8.05 12.09
N LEU A 117 17.46 -6.73 12.27
CA LEU A 117 18.20 -5.87 11.33
C LEU A 117 19.70 -6.15 11.33
N GLU A 118 20.29 -6.51 12.46
CA GLU A 118 21.74 -6.78 12.57
C GLU A 118 22.13 -8.05 11.80
N LYS A 119 21.28 -9.10 11.90
CA LYS A 119 21.50 -10.36 11.20
C LYS A 119 20.93 -10.37 9.78
N GLY A 120 20.06 -9.45 9.44
CA GLY A 120 19.32 -9.45 8.18
C GLY A 120 18.39 -10.66 8.04
N THR A 121 17.73 -11.07 9.13
CA THR A 121 16.85 -12.26 9.17
C THR A 121 15.46 -11.89 9.69
N ILE A 122 14.48 -12.75 9.38
CA ILE A 122 13.14 -12.72 9.97
C ILE A 122 12.85 -14.05 10.66
N HIS A 123 12.32 -13.99 11.90
CA HIS A 123 11.91 -15.17 12.65
C HIS A 123 10.48 -15.57 12.36
N LEU A 124 10.27 -16.74 11.73
CA LEU A 124 8.94 -17.25 11.39
C LEU A 124 8.82 -18.72 11.76
N ASN A 125 7.76 -19.10 12.46
CA ASN A 125 7.46 -20.51 12.82
C ASN A 125 8.63 -21.24 13.45
N GLY A 126 9.37 -20.59 14.39
CA GLY A 126 10.49 -21.17 15.11
C GLY A 126 11.80 -21.29 14.29
N LYS A 127 11.88 -20.67 13.12
CA LYS A 127 13.07 -20.66 12.26
C LYS A 127 13.41 -19.23 11.81
N ASP A 128 14.71 -19.01 11.63
CA ASP A 128 15.22 -17.77 11.05
C ASP A 128 15.41 -17.95 9.54
N TYR A 129 14.87 -16.99 8.78
CA TYR A 129 15.03 -16.93 7.33
C TYR A 129 15.80 -15.68 6.95
N GLU A 130 16.72 -15.81 6.01
CA GLU A 130 17.47 -14.66 5.50
C GLU A 130 16.56 -13.74 4.68
N LEU A 131 16.63 -12.43 4.97
CA LEU A 131 15.94 -11.42 4.17
C LEU A 131 16.74 -11.16 2.88
N LYS A 132 16.04 -11.17 1.75
CA LYS A 132 16.62 -10.78 0.47
C LYS A 132 16.91 -9.29 0.39
N ASP A 133 16.06 -8.50 1.02
CA ASP A 133 16.25 -7.05 1.20
C ASP A 133 16.59 -6.77 2.67
N LYS A 134 17.76 -6.19 2.89
CA LYS A 134 18.30 -5.90 4.23
C LYS A 134 18.33 -4.40 4.56
N TYR A 135 17.91 -3.56 3.64
CA TYR A 135 17.95 -2.10 3.82
C TYR A 135 16.61 -1.56 4.28
N TRP A 136 16.50 -1.27 5.57
CA TRP A 136 15.28 -0.81 6.25
C TRP A 136 15.53 0.47 7.05
N PRO A 137 15.86 1.60 6.40
CA PRO A 137 16.38 2.79 7.08
C PRO A 137 15.40 3.46 8.04
N THR A 138 14.10 3.28 7.85
CA THR A 138 13.07 3.89 8.70
C THR A 138 12.49 2.93 9.75
N LEU A 139 13.01 1.70 9.85
CA LEU A 139 12.52 0.73 10.82
C LEU A 139 13.22 0.92 12.17
N ASP A 140 12.46 1.32 13.19
CA ASP A 140 12.95 1.41 14.57
C ASP A 140 12.79 0.03 15.24
N PRO A 141 13.88 -0.63 15.67
CA PRO A 141 13.78 -1.94 16.33
C PRO A 141 12.99 -1.91 17.65
N LYS A 142 12.90 -0.74 18.32
CA LYS A 142 12.18 -0.58 19.59
C LYS A 142 10.67 -0.43 19.38
N ASP A 143 10.27 0.19 18.28
CA ASP A 143 8.88 0.33 17.89
C ASP A 143 8.74 0.26 16.36
N PRO A 144 8.76 -0.96 15.79
CA PRO A 144 8.85 -1.16 14.35
C PRO A 144 7.60 -0.73 13.57
N TYR A 145 6.50 -0.43 14.26
CA TYR A 145 5.26 0.03 13.63
C TYR A 145 5.07 1.55 13.71
N ARG A 146 5.93 2.25 14.45
CA ARG A 146 5.88 3.71 14.53
C ARG A 146 6.34 4.33 13.20
N LEU A 147 5.55 5.26 12.70
CA LEU A 147 5.94 6.10 11.57
C LEU A 147 7.00 7.12 11.98
N SER A 148 7.95 7.43 11.11
CA SER A 148 8.83 8.58 11.28
C SER A 148 8.06 9.88 11.01
N ILE A 149 8.64 11.01 11.40
CA ILE A 149 8.04 12.33 11.16
C ILE A 149 7.88 12.57 9.65
N GLU A 150 8.86 12.16 8.86
CA GLU A 150 8.87 12.29 7.41
C GLU A 150 7.81 11.38 6.77
N GLU A 151 7.66 10.14 7.26
CA GLU A 151 6.61 9.21 6.82
C GLU A 151 5.21 9.77 7.13
N GLU A 152 5.01 10.33 8.33
CA GLU A 152 3.74 10.95 8.70
C GLU A 152 3.40 12.17 7.83
N ASP A 153 4.37 13.05 7.56
CA ASP A 153 4.15 14.23 6.71
C ASP A 153 3.82 13.83 5.27
N MET A 154 4.60 12.90 4.72
CA MET A 154 4.37 12.34 3.39
C MET A 154 2.95 11.75 3.29
N LEU A 155 2.55 10.89 4.23
CA LEU A 155 1.22 10.28 4.26
C LEU A 155 0.10 11.30 4.36
N ARG A 156 0.23 12.29 5.25
CA ARG A 156 -0.77 13.35 5.43
C ARG A 156 -0.99 14.15 4.15
N ARG A 157 0.07 14.41 3.39
CA ARG A 157 -0.01 15.15 2.12
C ARG A 157 -0.71 14.32 1.04
N ILE A 158 -0.42 13.03 0.96
CA ILE A 158 -1.11 12.12 0.03
C ILE A 158 -2.58 11.97 0.44
N GLN A 159 -2.87 11.78 1.72
CA GLN A 159 -4.23 11.67 2.24
C GLN A 159 -5.10 12.86 1.84
N ARG A 160 -4.59 14.09 2.04
CA ARG A 160 -5.29 15.30 1.61
C ARG A 160 -5.57 15.31 0.10
N SER A 161 -4.66 14.76 -0.70
CA SER A 161 -4.85 14.67 -2.15
C SER A 161 -5.98 13.70 -2.51
N PHE A 162 -6.09 12.55 -1.82
CA PHE A 162 -7.20 11.62 -2.00
C PHE A 162 -8.54 12.22 -1.57
N GLU A 163 -8.59 12.82 -0.39
CA GLU A 163 -9.79 13.47 0.16
C GLU A 163 -10.25 14.66 -0.70
N GLY A 164 -9.31 15.40 -1.31
CA GLY A 164 -9.57 16.53 -2.17
C GLY A 164 -9.99 16.18 -3.61
N SER A 165 -9.90 14.91 -4.02
CA SER A 165 -10.24 14.51 -5.39
C SER A 165 -11.75 14.39 -5.59
N GLU A 166 -12.35 15.44 -6.17
CA GLU A 166 -13.80 15.44 -6.46
C GLU A 166 -14.21 14.31 -7.42
N LYS A 167 -13.39 14.03 -8.42
CA LYS A 167 -13.67 12.98 -9.40
C LYS A 167 -13.69 11.61 -8.72
N LEU A 168 -12.70 11.31 -7.86
CA LEU A 168 -12.66 10.08 -7.09
C LEU A 168 -13.89 9.98 -6.18
N ARG A 169 -14.21 11.04 -5.45
CA ARG A 169 -15.39 11.10 -4.58
C ARG A 169 -16.69 10.83 -5.34
N LYS A 170 -16.88 11.40 -6.53
CA LYS A 170 -18.05 11.15 -7.36
C LYS A 170 -18.15 9.68 -7.80
N HIS A 171 -17.04 9.08 -8.20
CA HIS A 171 -17.00 7.66 -8.57
C HIS A 171 -17.32 6.76 -7.37
N MET A 172 -16.74 7.03 -6.21
CA MET A 172 -17.00 6.25 -4.98
C MET A 172 -18.45 6.38 -4.52
N LEU A 173 -19.04 7.57 -4.60
CA LEU A 173 -20.47 7.75 -4.32
C LEU A 173 -21.37 7.00 -5.31
N CYS A 174 -20.99 6.91 -6.58
CA CYS A 174 -21.69 6.11 -7.57
C CYS A 174 -21.65 4.62 -7.18
N LEU A 175 -20.46 4.09 -6.86
CA LEU A 175 -20.30 2.71 -6.40
C LEU A 175 -21.11 2.44 -5.12
N PHE A 176 -21.08 3.37 -4.17
CA PHE A 176 -21.83 3.22 -2.92
C PHE A 176 -23.35 3.19 -3.15
N ARG A 177 -23.86 3.99 -4.08
CA ARG A 177 -25.32 4.09 -4.37
C ARG A 177 -25.84 2.93 -5.22
N HIS A 178 -25.02 2.40 -6.13
CA HIS A 178 -25.45 1.43 -7.14
C HIS A 178 -24.75 0.07 -7.01
N GLY A 179 -23.68 -0.01 -6.24
CA GLY A 179 -22.97 -1.24 -5.92
C GLY A 179 -23.65 -2.04 -4.82
N SER A 180 -23.28 -3.32 -4.72
CA SER A 180 -23.76 -4.22 -3.67
C SER A 180 -22.69 -5.26 -3.39
N MET A 181 -22.65 -5.77 -2.16
CA MET A 181 -21.77 -6.88 -1.80
C MET A 181 -22.24 -8.21 -2.40
N TYR A 182 -23.52 -8.33 -2.68
CA TYR A 182 -24.13 -9.43 -3.41
C TYR A 182 -25.39 -8.94 -4.16
N LYS A 183 -25.81 -9.71 -5.14
CA LYS A 183 -27.06 -9.46 -5.86
C LYS A 183 -27.73 -10.78 -6.19
N VAL A 184 -29.05 -10.85 -6.00
CA VAL A 184 -29.84 -11.97 -6.49
C VAL A 184 -30.48 -11.56 -7.84
N CYS A 185 -30.21 -12.34 -8.88
CA CYS A 185 -30.78 -12.10 -10.22
C CYS A 185 -31.17 -13.45 -10.83
N ASN A 186 -32.42 -13.58 -11.29
CA ASN A 186 -32.94 -14.83 -11.86
C ASN A 186 -32.66 -16.07 -10.99
N SER A 187 -32.92 -15.96 -9.69
CA SER A 187 -32.66 -16.98 -8.66
C SER A 187 -31.18 -17.36 -8.49
N ASN A 188 -30.25 -16.64 -9.11
CA ASN A 188 -28.82 -16.81 -8.89
C ASN A 188 -28.31 -15.79 -7.88
N LEU A 189 -27.54 -16.26 -6.91
CA LEU A 189 -26.78 -15.41 -5.98
C LEU A 189 -25.44 -15.04 -6.62
N LEU A 190 -25.25 -13.77 -6.93
CA LEU A 190 -24.04 -13.21 -7.49
C LEU A 190 -23.25 -12.54 -6.35
N PHE A 191 -22.02 -12.94 -6.15
CA PHE A 191 -21.10 -12.35 -5.15
C PHE A 191 -19.67 -12.55 -5.57
N HIS A 192 -18.72 -11.80 -4.97
CA HIS A 192 -17.30 -11.94 -5.22
C HIS A 192 -16.65 -12.81 -4.14
N ALA A 193 -15.72 -13.66 -4.55
CA ALA A 193 -14.88 -14.54 -3.74
C ALA A 193 -15.67 -15.66 -3.03
N SER A 194 -15.96 -15.55 -1.74
CA SER A 194 -16.58 -16.61 -0.96
C SER A 194 -17.55 -16.06 0.08
N VAL A 195 -18.52 -16.87 0.46
CA VAL A 195 -19.38 -16.62 1.62
C VAL A 195 -18.87 -17.50 2.76
N PRO A 196 -18.36 -16.93 3.88
CA PRO A 196 -17.98 -17.73 5.04
C PRO A 196 -19.20 -18.48 5.57
N MET A 197 -19.07 -19.78 5.76
CA MET A 197 -20.08 -20.63 6.37
C MET A 197 -19.59 -21.02 7.76
N ASN A 198 -20.28 -20.56 8.80
CA ASN A 198 -19.98 -20.95 10.18
C ASN A 198 -20.70 -22.24 10.53
#